data_25971048e2481aadb97f563ff1cd1266
#
_entry.id   25971048e2481aadb97f563ff1cd1266
#
_cell.length_a   1.000
_cell.length_b   1.000
_cell.length_c   1.000
_cell.angle_alpha   90.00
_cell.angle_beta   90.00
_cell.angle_gamma   90.00
#
_symmetry.space_group_name_H-M   'P 1'
#
loop_
_entity.id
_entity.type
_entity.pdbx_description
1 polymer ?
#
loop_
_entity_poly.entity_id
_entity_poly.type
_entity_poly.pdbx_seq_one_letter_code
_entity_poly.pdbx_strand_id
1 'polypeptide(L)'
;MTESLMKTYGRMDVAFTKGEGAWLIDEAGNRYLDGLAGLGVTALGHADPVVTEAISQQASQLMHTSNIYRIPAQEELADLLISITGMDNMFFGNSGAEANECAIKISRLHGKQNGINQPTIIVADASFHGRTMATLTASGSRKVQAGFEPLLNGFVRAPFNDVEAIENIARNNSSIVAVMVEPIQGEGGIQIPDAGYLQTLRRICDDNNWFLILDEVQTGNGRTGTYFNYQQAGIVPDLLTTAKGLANGIPIGVCLAKGKAAEVFVPGNHGSTFGGNPFACSVAVTVVNEILSRNLPDRAAALGERIKDRFRDKLAGLNCVKDIRGTGLMLGVELDAPCPELSRKAKDKGLLINVTSDSVIRMLPPLILSDEEADQMVDIVCELIEQI
;
A
#
# COMPACT_ATOMS: atom_id res chain seq x y z
N MET A 1 18.42 -17.53 -15.74
CA MET A 1 18.04 -17.42 -14.30
C MET A 1 18.55 -18.65 -13.55
N THR A 2 18.98 -18.52 -12.31
CA THR A 2 19.42 -19.65 -11.48
C THR A 2 18.24 -20.55 -11.07
N GLU A 3 18.49 -21.87 -10.94
CA GLU A 3 17.50 -22.82 -10.41
C GLU A 3 17.42 -22.82 -8.86
N SER A 4 18.30 -22.07 -8.20
CA SER A 4 18.36 -21.99 -6.74
C SER A 4 17.20 -21.19 -6.10
N LEU A 5 16.42 -20.49 -6.90
CA LEU A 5 15.28 -19.70 -6.41
C LEU A 5 13.96 -20.46 -6.61
N MET A 6 13.11 -20.46 -5.57
CA MET A 6 11.75 -21.00 -5.70
C MET A 6 10.98 -20.26 -6.80
N LYS A 7 10.23 -21.00 -7.62
CA LYS A 7 9.45 -20.46 -8.76
C LYS A 7 8.13 -19.82 -8.30
N THR A 8 8.21 -18.83 -7.41
CA THR A 8 7.05 -18.13 -6.85
C THR A 8 6.62 -16.93 -7.68
N TYR A 9 7.45 -16.46 -8.62
CA TYR A 9 7.20 -15.30 -9.47
C TYR A 9 7.37 -15.63 -10.96
N GLY A 10 6.47 -15.13 -11.79
CA GLY A 10 6.63 -15.07 -13.24
C GLY A 10 7.54 -13.90 -13.64
N ARG A 11 8.87 -14.10 -13.58
CA ARG A 11 9.83 -13.03 -13.86
C ARG A 11 9.90 -12.71 -15.34
N MET A 12 9.96 -11.42 -15.67
CA MET A 12 10.39 -10.95 -16.98
C MET A 12 11.89 -11.18 -17.14
N ASP A 13 12.33 -11.44 -18.36
CA ASP A 13 13.75 -11.64 -18.68
C ASP A 13 14.45 -10.29 -18.84
N VAL A 14 14.67 -9.62 -17.73
CA VAL A 14 15.43 -8.37 -17.59
C VAL A 14 16.04 -8.31 -16.19
N ALA A 15 17.27 -7.83 -16.07
CA ALA A 15 17.95 -7.61 -14.79
C ALA A 15 18.42 -6.16 -14.73
N PHE A 16 17.96 -5.44 -13.71
CA PHE A 16 18.37 -4.05 -13.47
C PHE A 16 19.56 -4.01 -12.54
N THR A 17 20.58 -3.22 -12.90
CA THR A 17 21.83 -3.07 -12.14
C THR A 17 22.02 -1.67 -11.60
N LYS A 18 21.29 -0.68 -12.14
CA LYS A 18 21.35 0.71 -11.73
C LYS A 18 19.95 1.35 -11.79
N GLY A 19 19.72 2.35 -10.94
CA GLY A 19 18.54 3.21 -11.01
C GLY A 19 18.94 4.67 -10.80
N GLU A 20 18.18 5.61 -11.39
CA GLU A 20 18.40 7.05 -11.29
C GLU A 20 17.08 7.80 -11.48
N GLY A 21 16.59 8.48 -10.44
CA GLY A 21 15.28 9.14 -10.48
C GLY A 21 14.16 8.17 -10.79
N ALA A 22 13.38 8.41 -11.83
CA ALA A 22 12.31 7.52 -12.28
C ALA A 22 12.77 6.42 -13.26
N TRP A 23 14.08 6.21 -13.43
CA TRP A 23 14.63 5.31 -14.44
C TRP A 23 15.37 4.13 -13.84
N LEU A 24 15.16 2.94 -14.42
CA LEU A 24 15.96 1.74 -14.19
C LEU A 24 16.82 1.44 -15.43
N ILE A 25 18.00 0.88 -15.19
CA ILE A 25 19.00 0.58 -16.23
C ILE A 25 19.37 -0.90 -16.08
N ASP A 26 19.26 -1.64 -17.19
CA ASP A 26 19.61 -3.06 -17.23
C ASP A 26 21.12 -3.30 -17.43
N GLU A 27 21.52 -4.57 -17.40
CA GLU A 27 22.92 -5.01 -17.59
C GLU A 27 23.50 -4.59 -18.96
N ALA A 28 22.66 -4.40 -19.96
CA ALA A 28 23.06 -3.97 -21.31
C ALA A 28 23.11 -2.43 -21.46
N GLY A 29 22.71 -1.67 -20.44
CA GLY A 29 22.66 -0.23 -20.46
C GLY A 29 21.34 0.35 -21.01
N ASN A 30 20.34 -0.46 -21.30
CA ASN A 30 19.04 0.04 -21.74
C ASN A 30 18.29 0.69 -20.55
N ARG A 31 17.61 1.79 -20.85
CA ARG A 31 16.86 2.58 -19.86
C ARG A 31 15.38 2.26 -19.93
N TYR A 32 14.74 2.15 -18.76
CA TYR A 32 13.31 1.90 -18.60
C TYR A 32 12.72 2.92 -17.64
N LEU A 33 11.66 3.61 -18.08
CA LEU A 33 10.89 4.48 -17.22
C LEU A 33 10.09 3.61 -16.24
N ASP A 34 10.27 3.84 -14.94
CA ASP A 34 9.65 3.03 -13.90
C ASP A 34 8.25 3.55 -13.55
N GLY A 35 7.25 3.10 -14.27
CA GLY A 35 5.84 3.37 -13.98
C GLY A 35 5.26 2.57 -12.81
N LEU A 36 6.09 1.78 -12.07
CA LEU A 36 5.65 0.93 -10.94
C LEU A 36 6.30 1.28 -9.60
N ALA A 37 7.49 1.88 -9.61
CA ALA A 37 8.25 2.17 -8.40
C ALA A 37 8.36 0.96 -7.44
N GLY A 38 8.63 -0.24 -7.98
CA GLY A 38 8.67 -1.46 -7.17
C GLY A 38 7.33 -1.83 -6.52
N LEU A 39 6.21 -1.52 -7.14
CA LEU A 39 4.83 -1.60 -6.65
C LEU A 39 4.51 -0.52 -5.59
N GLY A 40 4.91 0.73 -5.86
CA GLY A 40 4.67 1.88 -5.00
C GLY A 40 5.64 1.99 -3.82
N VAL A 41 6.83 1.41 -3.94
CA VAL A 41 7.85 1.35 -2.87
C VAL A 41 8.84 2.51 -2.95
N THR A 42 9.44 2.76 -4.13
CA THR A 42 10.45 3.81 -4.32
C THR A 42 9.77 5.16 -4.60
N ALA A 43 9.18 5.75 -3.55
CA ALA A 43 8.41 6.99 -3.66
C ALA A 43 9.27 8.17 -4.16
N LEU A 44 10.53 8.26 -3.73
CA LEU A 44 11.51 9.27 -4.14
C LEU A 44 12.35 8.83 -5.35
N GLY A 45 11.93 7.74 -6.02
CA GLY A 45 12.68 7.17 -7.13
C GLY A 45 13.93 6.42 -6.69
N HIS A 46 14.81 6.17 -7.64
CA HIS A 46 16.02 5.38 -7.48
C HIS A 46 17.22 6.28 -7.21
N ALA A 47 18.10 5.85 -6.29
CA ALA A 47 19.35 6.52 -5.94
C ALA A 47 19.18 8.01 -5.57
N ASP A 48 18.07 8.37 -4.90
CA ASP A 48 17.90 9.73 -4.38
C ASP A 48 19.08 10.09 -3.48
N PRO A 49 19.76 11.24 -3.72
CA PRO A 49 21.02 11.56 -3.05
C PRO A 49 20.85 11.75 -1.54
N VAL A 50 19.71 12.30 -1.07
CA VAL A 50 19.48 12.53 0.36
C VAL A 50 19.24 11.20 1.09
N VAL A 51 18.48 10.29 0.47
CA VAL A 51 18.25 8.94 1.00
C VAL A 51 19.55 8.12 0.97
N THR A 52 20.34 8.21 -0.09
CA THR A 52 21.63 7.51 -0.20
C THR A 52 22.62 7.96 0.87
N GLU A 53 22.69 9.26 1.15
CA GLU A 53 23.53 9.81 2.22
C GLU A 53 23.06 9.32 3.60
N ALA A 54 21.75 9.37 3.90
CA ALA A 54 21.19 8.88 5.15
C ALA A 54 21.49 7.39 5.37
N ILE A 55 21.38 6.56 4.34
CA ILE A 55 21.75 5.14 4.38
C ILE A 55 23.23 4.98 4.73
N SER A 56 24.12 5.70 4.05
CA SER A 56 25.57 5.60 4.23
C SER A 56 25.98 6.03 5.63
N GLN A 57 25.44 7.13 6.12
CA GLN A 57 25.70 7.65 7.46
C GLN A 57 25.23 6.66 8.54
N GLN A 58 23.97 6.23 8.48
CA GLN A 58 23.41 5.33 9.50
C GLN A 58 24.09 3.96 9.47
N ALA A 59 24.43 3.44 8.29
CA ALA A 59 25.16 2.16 8.17
C ALA A 59 26.55 2.22 8.80
N SER A 60 27.21 3.38 8.81
CA SER A 60 28.51 3.57 9.44
C SER A 60 28.45 3.71 10.96
N GLN A 61 27.26 3.92 11.54
CA GLN A 61 27.08 4.14 12.98
C GLN A 61 26.49 2.91 13.68
N LEU A 62 25.26 2.54 13.34
CA LEU A 62 24.53 1.48 14.02
C LEU A 62 23.40 0.93 13.16
N MET A 63 23.49 -0.35 12.77
CA MET A 63 22.49 -1.01 11.95
C MET A 63 21.31 -1.53 12.77
N HIS A 64 21.57 -2.15 13.92
CA HIS A 64 20.55 -2.86 14.68
C HIS A 64 20.87 -2.91 16.17
N THR A 65 19.80 -2.80 16.97
CA THR A 65 19.77 -3.19 18.38
C THR A 65 18.45 -3.92 18.66
N SER A 66 18.34 -4.57 19.82
CA SER A 66 17.07 -5.16 20.24
C SER A 66 16.11 -4.08 20.75
N ASN A 67 14.81 -4.30 20.55
CA ASN A 67 13.73 -3.49 21.12
C ASN A 67 13.61 -3.55 22.66
N ILE A 68 14.50 -4.31 23.34
CA ILE A 68 14.66 -4.22 24.78
C ILE A 68 15.40 -2.96 25.23
N TYR A 69 16.01 -2.23 24.29
CA TYR A 69 16.65 -0.94 24.50
C TYR A 69 15.87 0.18 23.81
N ARG A 70 16.05 1.41 24.26
CA ARG A 70 15.55 2.59 23.55
C ARG A 70 16.31 2.78 22.24
N ILE A 71 15.59 3.14 21.20
CA ILE A 71 16.12 3.39 19.85
C ILE A 71 15.72 4.82 19.45
N PRO A 72 16.63 5.81 19.55
CA PRO A 72 16.28 7.22 19.29
C PRO A 72 15.66 7.46 17.92
N ALA A 73 16.18 6.84 16.86
CA ALA A 73 15.60 6.98 15.51
C ALA A 73 14.18 6.39 15.40
N GLN A 74 13.86 5.37 16.20
CA GLN A 74 12.50 4.82 16.27
C GLN A 74 11.55 5.80 16.96
N GLU A 75 11.99 6.42 18.04
CA GLU A 75 11.22 7.44 18.77
C GLU A 75 10.98 8.67 17.89
N GLU A 76 11.99 9.14 17.18
CA GLU A 76 11.90 10.26 16.24
C GLU A 76 10.90 9.97 15.10
N LEU A 77 10.97 8.77 14.50
CA LEU A 77 10.00 8.38 13.47
C LEU A 77 8.59 8.26 14.02
N ALA A 78 8.45 7.77 15.26
CA ALA A 78 7.16 7.66 15.91
C ALA A 78 6.54 9.05 16.13
N ASP A 79 7.29 9.99 16.70
CA ASP A 79 6.83 11.36 16.94
C ASP A 79 6.45 12.06 15.62
N LEU A 80 7.26 11.86 14.57
CA LEU A 80 6.99 12.41 13.24
C LEU A 80 5.68 11.86 12.65
N LEU A 81 5.48 10.55 12.67
CA LEU A 81 4.24 9.93 12.16
C LEU A 81 3.02 10.31 13.01
N ILE A 82 3.14 10.43 14.32
CA ILE A 82 2.07 10.94 15.20
C ILE A 82 1.67 12.37 14.81
N SER A 83 2.66 13.24 14.55
CA SER A 83 2.39 14.62 14.15
C SER A 83 1.61 14.73 12.83
N ILE A 84 1.80 13.78 11.91
CA ILE A 84 1.12 13.73 10.61
C ILE A 84 -0.28 13.12 10.73
N THR A 85 -0.44 12.12 11.59
CA THR A 85 -1.64 11.28 11.64
C THR A 85 -2.61 11.62 12.76
N GLY A 86 -2.11 12.20 13.86
CA GLY A 86 -2.88 12.37 15.09
C GLY A 86 -3.23 11.04 15.78
N MET A 87 -2.52 9.93 15.45
CA MET A 87 -2.60 8.65 16.16
C MET A 87 -1.90 8.77 17.52
N ASP A 88 -2.04 7.78 18.41
CA ASP A 88 -1.53 7.88 19.79
C ASP A 88 -0.22 7.11 19.99
N ASN A 89 -0.07 5.93 19.38
CA ASN A 89 1.15 5.13 19.42
C ASN A 89 1.24 4.19 18.21
N MET A 90 2.32 3.41 18.14
CA MET A 90 2.54 2.49 17.02
C MET A 90 3.44 1.32 17.36
N PHE A 91 3.35 0.27 16.53
CA PHE A 91 4.26 -0.87 16.50
C PHE A 91 5.01 -0.89 15.16
N PHE A 92 6.31 -1.16 15.20
CA PHE A 92 7.17 -1.29 14.02
C PHE A 92 7.42 -2.75 13.67
N GLY A 93 7.13 -3.13 12.42
CA GLY A 93 7.52 -4.38 11.77
C GLY A 93 8.45 -4.13 10.59
N ASN A 94 8.57 -5.11 9.68
CA ASN A 94 9.47 -5.04 8.52
C ASN A 94 8.71 -5.02 7.18
N SER A 95 7.41 -5.14 7.21
CA SER A 95 6.56 -5.22 6.02
C SER A 95 5.12 -4.79 6.31
N GLY A 96 4.35 -4.48 5.26
CA GLY A 96 2.92 -4.25 5.39
C GLY A 96 2.16 -5.46 5.91
N ALA A 97 2.61 -6.69 5.57
CA ALA A 97 2.01 -7.91 6.12
C ALA A 97 2.18 -7.99 7.64
N GLU A 98 3.36 -7.67 8.19
CA GLU A 98 3.58 -7.62 9.64
C GLU A 98 2.79 -6.51 10.32
N ALA A 99 2.65 -5.34 9.68
CA ALA A 99 1.80 -4.26 10.19
C ALA A 99 0.33 -4.70 10.25
N ASN A 100 -0.17 -5.39 9.23
CA ASN A 100 -1.52 -5.93 9.19
C ASN A 100 -1.73 -7.07 10.20
N GLU A 101 -0.75 -7.95 10.39
CA GLU A 101 -0.78 -8.96 11.47
C GLU A 101 -0.91 -8.30 12.85
N CYS A 102 -0.22 -7.20 13.08
CA CYS A 102 -0.33 -6.42 14.31
C CYS A 102 -1.76 -5.90 14.50
N ALA A 103 -2.36 -5.26 13.49
CA ALA A 103 -3.72 -4.73 13.53
C ALA A 103 -4.76 -5.84 13.76
N ILE A 104 -4.63 -6.99 13.08
CA ILE A 104 -5.47 -8.17 13.28
C ILE A 104 -5.36 -8.69 14.72
N LYS A 105 -4.14 -8.77 15.27
CA LYS A 105 -3.91 -9.25 16.65
C LYS A 105 -4.48 -8.29 17.69
N ILE A 106 -4.32 -6.97 17.50
CA ILE A 106 -4.94 -5.96 18.38
C ILE A 106 -6.45 -6.16 18.41
N SER A 107 -7.10 -6.26 17.26
CA SER A 107 -8.54 -6.42 17.15
C SER A 107 -9.04 -7.71 17.80
N ARG A 108 -8.33 -8.82 17.59
CA ARG A 108 -8.68 -10.11 18.21
C ARG A 108 -8.51 -10.10 19.73
N LEU A 109 -7.42 -9.50 20.23
CA LEU A 109 -7.19 -9.40 21.68
C LEU A 109 -8.23 -8.51 22.34
N HIS A 110 -8.56 -7.35 21.72
CA HIS A 110 -9.64 -6.48 22.17
C HIS A 110 -10.97 -7.22 22.27
N GLY A 111 -11.34 -7.98 21.24
CA GLY A 111 -12.55 -8.80 21.27
C GLY A 111 -12.56 -9.79 22.44
N LYS A 112 -11.44 -10.48 22.67
CA LYS A 112 -11.29 -11.40 23.82
C LYS A 112 -11.43 -10.70 25.16
N GLN A 113 -10.83 -9.51 25.32
CA GLN A 113 -10.94 -8.68 26.53
C GLN A 113 -12.40 -8.26 26.80
N ASN A 114 -13.20 -8.11 25.72
CA ASN A 114 -14.63 -7.81 25.80
C ASN A 114 -15.54 -9.05 25.81
N GLY A 115 -15.01 -10.24 26.09
CA GLY A 115 -15.78 -11.48 26.27
C GLY A 115 -16.24 -12.15 24.97
N ILE A 116 -15.77 -11.70 23.81
CA ILE A 116 -16.11 -12.30 22.51
C ILE A 116 -15.22 -13.53 22.28
N ASN A 117 -15.80 -14.72 22.30
CA ASN A 117 -15.04 -15.97 22.19
C ASN A 117 -14.40 -16.21 20.84
N GLN A 118 -14.99 -15.75 19.77
CA GLN A 118 -14.48 -15.86 18.40
C GLN A 118 -14.48 -14.49 17.70
N PRO A 119 -13.57 -13.57 18.08
CA PRO A 119 -13.50 -12.26 17.48
C PRO A 119 -13.38 -12.36 15.97
N THR A 120 -14.26 -11.71 15.25
CA THR A 120 -14.37 -11.77 13.79
C THR A 120 -14.14 -10.38 13.18
N ILE A 121 -13.37 -10.32 12.10
CA ILE A 121 -13.06 -9.10 11.36
C ILE A 121 -13.79 -9.14 10.02
N ILE A 122 -14.50 -8.08 9.66
CA ILE A 122 -15.05 -7.91 8.32
C ILE A 122 -13.92 -7.46 7.40
N VAL A 123 -13.77 -8.13 6.25
CA VAL A 123 -12.80 -7.81 5.19
C VAL A 123 -13.49 -7.71 3.84
N ALA A 124 -12.92 -6.95 2.91
CA ALA A 124 -13.52 -6.76 1.60
C ALA A 124 -13.10 -7.86 0.60
N ASP A 125 -14.01 -8.18 -0.35
CA ASP A 125 -13.66 -8.97 -1.52
C ASP A 125 -12.61 -8.24 -2.36
N ALA A 126 -11.80 -8.98 -3.12
CA ALA A 126 -10.70 -8.49 -3.97
C ALA A 126 -9.60 -7.70 -3.24
N SER A 127 -9.62 -7.62 -1.89
CA SER A 127 -8.59 -6.97 -1.10
C SER A 127 -7.27 -7.73 -1.09
N PHE A 128 -6.17 -7.01 -0.77
CA PHE A 128 -4.85 -7.61 -0.57
C PHE A 128 -4.19 -7.04 0.70
N HIS A 129 -3.99 -7.89 1.70
CA HIS A 129 -3.41 -7.49 3.00
C HIS A 129 -2.06 -8.17 3.32
N GLY A 130 -1.61 -9.11 2.51
CA GLY A 130 -0.34 -9.80 2.67
C GLY A 130 -0.38 -11.29 2.37
N ARG A 131 0.73 -11.99 2.67
CA ARG A 131 0.95 -13.42 2.37
C ARG A 131 1.22 -14.29 3.59
N THR A 132 1.16 -13.75 4.81
CA THR A 132 1.16 -14.54 6.05
C THR A 132 -0.21 -15.18 6.25
N MET A 133 -0.33 -16.21 7.08
CA MET A 133 -1.58 -16.97 7.18
C MET A 133 -2.79 -16.11 7.57
N ALA A 134 -2.66 -15.12 8.48
CA ALA A 134 -3.79 -14.26 8.82
C ALA A 134 -4.06 -13.23 7.71
N THR A 135 -3.04 -12.56 7.19
CA THR A 135 -3.22 -11.58 6.11
C THR A 135 -3.66 -12.22 4.80
N LEU A 136 -3.22 -13.46 4.52
CA LEU A 136 -3.70 -14.27 3.40
C LEU A 136 -5.19 -14.56 3.55
N THR A 137 -5.63 -14.94 4.75
CA THR A 137 -7.04 -15.19 5.05
C THR A 137 -7.87 -13.91 4.93
N ALA A 138 -7.35 -12.78 5.39
CA ALA A 138 -7.99 -11.47 5.26
C ALA A 138 -8.10 -11.01 3.80
N SER A 139 -7.14 -11.35 2.94
CA SER A 139 -7.14 -10.99 1.52
C SER A 139 -8.31 -11.61 0.77
N GLY A 140 -8.94 -10.85 -0.14
CA GLY A 140 -10.16 -11.24 -0.87
C GLY A 140 -9.95 -12.10 -2.11
N SER A 141 -8.71 -12.42 -2.48
CA SER A 141 -8.37 -13.16 -3.69
C SER A 141 -8.32 -14.67 -3.46
N ARG A 142 -9.27 -15.43 -4.01
CA ARG A 142 -9.26 -16.90 -3.97
C ARG A 142 -8.02 -17.50 -4.64
N LYS A 143 -7.52 -16.87 -5.70
CA LYS A 143 -6.29 -17.31 -6.40
C LYS A 143 -5.07 -17.35 -5.49
N VAL A 144 -5.03 -16.44 -4.51
CA VAL A 144 -3.92 -16.35 -3.54
C VAL A 144 -4.07 -17.33 -2.38
N GLN A 145 -5.32 -17.71 -2.05
CA GLN A 145 -5.66 -18.60 -0.93
C GLN A 145 -5.62 -20.08 -1.28
N ALA A 146 -5.89 -20.41 -2.55
CA ALA A 146 -6.02 -21.79 -3.00
C ALA A 146 -4.78 -22.63 -2.68
N GLY A 147 -4.99 -23.77 -2.01
CA GLY A 147 -3.95 -24.70 -1.59
C GLY A 147 -3.34 -24.42 -0.21
N PHE A 148 -3.78 -23.37 0.48
CA PHE A 148 -3.32 -23.03 1.85
C PHE A 148 -4.38 -23.28 2.92
N GLU A 149 -5.48 -23.94 2.57
CA GLU A 149 -6.52 -24.32 3.52
C GLU A 149 -6.02 -25.40 4.52
N PRO A 150 -6.55 -25.40 5.77
CA PRO A 150 -7.63 -24.55 6.27
C PRO A 150 -7.16 -23.11 6.60
N LEU A 151 -7.92 -22.13 6.11
CA LEU A 151 -7.69 -20.73 6.44
C LEU A 151 -8.03 -20.45 7.91
N LEU A 152 -7.54 -19.34 8.44
CA LEU A 152 -7.82 -18.96 9.83
C LEU A 152 -9.29 -18.55 10.03
N ASN A 153 -9.90 -19.03 11.12
CA ASN A 153 -11.22 -18.56 11.54
C ASN A 153 -11.17 -17.09 12.02
N GLY A 154 -12.34 -16.44 12.02
CA GLY A 154 -12.50 -15.07 12.52
C GLY A 154 -12.39 -14.00 11.44
N PHE A 155 -12.74 -14.34 10.20
CA PHE A 155 -12.94 -13.40 9.11
C PHE A 155 -14.27 -13.65 8.42
N VAL A 156 -14.95 -12.58 8.03
CA VAL A 156 -16.16 -12.60 7.21
C VAL A 156 -16.01 -11.58 6.07
N ARG A 157 -16.50 -11.91 4.90
CA ARG A 157 -16.33 -11.07 3.70
C ARG A 157 -17.59 -10.29 3.38
N ALA A 158 -17.38 -9.05 2.90
CA ALA A 158 -18.39 -8.23 2.26
C ALA A 158 -17.84 -7.76 0.90
N PRO A 159 -18.69 -7.50 -0.10
CA PRO A 159 -18.25 -6.82 -1.31
C PRO A 159 -17.63 -5.47 -0.97
N PHE A 160 -16.58 -5.07 -1.69
CA PHE A 160 -16.00 -3.75 -1.53
C PHE A 160 -17.01 -2.68 -1.94
N ASN A 161 -17.06 -1.56 -1.21
CA ASN A 161 -18.00 -0.47 -1.45
C ASN A 161 -19.49 -0.80 -1.21
N ASP A 162 -19.81 -1.93 -0.59
CA ASP A 162 -21.17 -2.35 -0.24
C ASP A 162 -21.42 -2.17 1.26
N VAL A 163 -21.94 -0.99 1.61
CA VAL A 163 -22.28 -0.63 3.00
C VAL A 163 -23.42 -1.49 3.53
N GLU A 164 -24.44 -1.81 2.68
CA GLU A 164 -25.59 -2.60 3.10
C GLU A 164 -25.19 -4.03 3.51
N ALA A 165 -24.25 -4.64 2.78
CA ALA A 165 -23.70 -5.94 3.15
C ALA A 165 -23.03 -5.89 4.53
N ILE A 166 -22.26 -4.83 4.83
CA ILE A 166 -21.61 -4.64 6.14
C ILE A 166 -22.65 -4.46 7.25
N GLU A 167 -23.69 -3.64 7.03
CA GLU A 167 -24.79 -3.46 7.98
C GLU A 167 -25.60 -4.76 8.20
N ASN A 168 -25.78 -5.57 7.16
CA ASN A 168 -26.42 -6.89 7.27
C ASN A 168 -25.57 -7.83 8.14
N ILE A 169 -24.25 -7.85 7.96
CA ILE A 169 -23.34 -8.62 8.82
C ILE A 169 -23.45 -8.12 10.26
N ALA A 170 -23.47 -6.80 10.48
CA ALA A 170 -23.60 -6.19 11.80
C ALA A 170 -24.85 -6.68 12.55
N ARG A 171 -25.98 -6.72 11.86
CA ARG A 171 -27.26 -7.17 12.46
C ARG A 171 -27.28 -8.65 12.82
N ASN A 172 -26.50 -9.50 12.14
CA ASN A 172 -26.60 -10.95 12.23
C ASN A 172 -25.38 -11.63 12.89
N ASN A 173 -24.34 -10.88 13.24
CA ASN A 173 -23.12 -11.45 13.80
C ASN A 173 -22.57 -10.61 14.96
N SER A 174 -22.85 -11.02 16.17
CA SER A 174 -22.39 -10.36 17.40
C SER A 174 -20.91 -10.60 17.74
N SER A 175 -20.19 -11.38 16.94
CA SER A 175 -18.75 -11.64 17.15
C SER A 175 -17.85 -10.65 16.42
N ILE A 176 -18.39 -9.71 15.66
CA ILE A 176 -17.60 -8.73 14.92
C ILE A 176 -16.90 -7.78 15.90
N VAL A 177 -15.61 -7.51 15.63
CA VAL A 177 -14.77 -6.63 16.45
C VAL A 177 -14.10 -5.53 15.63
N ALA A 178 -14.03 -5.67 14.30
CA ALA A 178 -13.39 -4.71 13.42
C ALA A 178 -13.88 -4.84 11.98
N VAL A 179 -13.71 -3.75 11.22
CA VAL A 179 -13.74 -3.73 9.75
C VAL A 179 -12.33 -3.38 9.26
N MET A 180 -11.80 -4.15 8.31
CA MET A 180 -10.49 -3.92 7.70
C MET A 180 -10.62 -3.75 6.19
N VAL A 181 -10.20 -2.60 5.67
CA VAL A 181 -10.27 -2.27 4.23
C VAL A 181 -9.05 -1.49 3.79
N GLU A 182 -8.72 -1.57 2.50
CA GLU A 182 -7.89 -0.60 1.80
C GLU A 182 -8.79 0.61 1.45
N PRO A 183 -8.37 1.87 1.65
CA PRO A 183 -9.15 3.02 1.17
C PRO A 183 -9.38 3.03 -0.34
N ILE A 184 -8.40 2.55 -1.10
CA ILE A 184 -8.46 2.23 -2.53
C ILE A 184 -7.81 0.87 -2.70
N GLN A 185 -8.49 -0.09 -3.30
CA GLN A 185 -7.93 -1.42 -3.52
C GLN A 185 -6.87 -1.39 -4.62
N GLY A 186 -5.64 -1.77 -4.28
CA GLY A 186 -4.54 -1.78 -5.23
C GLY A 186 -4.55 -2.99 -6.16
N GLU A 187 -4.42 -4.18 -5.60
CA GLU A 187 -4.39 -5.44 -6.36
C GLU A 187 -5.77 -5.80 -6.94
N GLY A 188 -6.83 -5.29 -6.35
CA GLY A 188 -8.20 -5.42 -6.84
C GLY A 188 -8.52 -4.60 -8.11
N GLY A 189 -7.53 -3.90 -8.71
CA GLY A 189 -7.72 -3.16 -9.96
C GLY A 189 -7.95 -1.67 -9.77
N ILE A 190 -7.28 -1.05 -8.82
CA ILE A 190 -7.41 0.39 -8.49
C ILE A 190 -8.89 0.75 -8.27
N GLN A 191 -9.56 -0.02 -7.40
CA GLN A 191 -10.96 0.24 -7.09
C GLN A 191 -11.09 1.38 -6.11
N ILE A 192 -11.75 2.46 -6.56
CA ILE A 192 -12.03 3.65 -5.74
C ILE A 192 -13.47 3.52 -5.24
N PRO A 193 -13.71 3.63 -3.92
CA PRO A 193 -15.06 3.55 -3.39
C PRO A 193 -15.85 4.83 -3.67
N ASP A 194 -17.17 4.75 -3.55
CA ASP A 194 -18.07 5.90 -3.64
C ASP A 194 -17.76 6.94 -2.56
N ALA A 195 -18.09 8.19 -2.87
CA ALA A 195 -17.97 9.28 -1.91
C ALA A 195 -18.77 8.98 -0.63
N GLY A 196 -18.13 9.12 0.53
CA GLY A 196 -18.77 8.85 1.82
C GLY A 196 -18.66 7.42 2.33
N TYR A 197 -18.06 6.49 1.56
CA TYR A 197 -17.88 5.10 2.00
C TYR A 197 -17.09 5.00 3.30
N LEU A 198 -15.90 5.60 3.38
CA LEU A 198 -15.06 5.56 4.58
C LEU A 198 -15.72 6.24 5.79
N GLN A 199 -16.43 7.35 5.58
CA GLN A 199 -17.20 8.02 6.63
C GLN A 199 -18.31 7.10 7.16
N THR A 200 -18.98 6.39 6.28
CA THR A 200 -20.03 5.45 6.66
C THR A 200 -19.46 4.25 7.42
N LEU A 201 -18.31 3.72 7.01
CA LEU A 201 -17.61 2.68 7.77
C LEU A 201 -17.22 3.14 9.16
N ARG A 202 -16.71 4.39 9.28
CA ARG A 202 -16.37 4.97 10.58
C ARG A 202 -17.60 5.01 11.48
N ARG A 203 -18.73 5.54 10.98
CA ARG A 203 -19.98 5.58 11.74
C ARG A 203 -20.45 4.18 12.15
N ILE A 204 -20.45 3.20 11.24
CA ILE A 204 -20.85 1.81 11.57
C ILE A 204 -19.96 1.24 12.67
N CYS A 205 -18.64 1.46 12.60
CA CYS A 205 -17.70 1.00 13.61
C CYS A 205 -17.96 1.68 14.97
N ASP A 206 -18.23 2.98 14.99
CA ASP A 206 -18.56 3.74 16.20
C ASP A 206 -19.86 3.23 16.84
N ASP A 207 -20.93 3.07 16.04
CA ASP A 207 -22.25 2.62 16.50
C ASP A 207 -22.20 1.21 17.11
N ASN A 208 -21.27 0.36 16.64
CA ASN A 208 -21.11 -1.03 17.09
C ASN A 208 -19.93 -1.25 18.05
N ASN A 209 -19.17 -0.21 18.39
CA ASN A 209 -17.94 -0.29 19.18
C ASN A 209 -16.90 -1.26 18.58
N TRP A 210 -16.72 -1.21 17.25
CA TRP A 210 -15.72 -1.94 16.49
C TRP A 210 -14.54 -1.06 16.12
N PHE A 211 -13.39 -1.66 15.83
CA PHE A 211 -12.27 -0.94 15.26
C PHE A 211 -12.41 -0.78 13.74
N LEU A 212 -12.13 0.40 13.25
CA LEU A 212 -11.88 0.63 11.83
C LEU A 212 -10.38 0.52 11.57
N ILE A 213 -9.99 -0.46 10.75
CA ILE A 213 -8.62 -0.69 10.30
C ILE A 213 -8.51 -0.22 8.85
N LEU A 214 -7.65 0.76 8.59
CA LEU A 214 -7.33 1.18 7.24
C LEU A 214 -5.93 0.69 6.84
N ASP A 215 -5.89 -0.19 5.85
CA ASP A 215 -4.66 -0.64 5.22
C ASP A 215 -4.20 0.39 4.18
N GLU A 216 -3.31 1.28 4.60
CA GLU A 216 -2.70 2.30 3.74
C GLU A 216 -1.27 1.93 3.30
N VAL A 217 -0.97 0.67 3.24
CA VAL A 217 0.33 0.16 2.76
C VAL A 217 0.61 0.62 1.32
N GLN A 218 -0.42 0.73 0.47
CA GLN A 218 -0.25 1.21 -0.91
C GLN A 218 -0.75 2.64 -1.13
N THR A 219 -1.76 3.09 -0.40
CA THR A 219 -2.38 4.42 -0.57
C THR A 219 -1.67 5.53 0.19
N GLY A 220 -0.91 5.19 1.23
CA GLY A 220 -0.20 6.14 2.09
C GLY A 220 1.09 6.71 1.48
N ASN A 221 1.82 7.45 2.31
CA ASN A 221 3.12 8.05 2.00
C ASN A 221 3.07 9.01 0.79
N GLY A 222 2.00 9.80 0.68
CA GLY A 222 1.85 10.81 -0.37
C GLY A 222 1.26 10.31 -1.69
N ARG A 223 1.08 8.99 -1.85
CA ARG A 223 0.69 8.35 -3.12
C ARG A 223 -0.61 8.88 -3.72
N THR A 224 -1.61 9.15 -2.89
CA THR A 224 -2.97 9.50 -3.32
C THR A 224 -3.32 10.99 -3.18
N GLY A 225 -2.32 11.86 -2.98
CA GLY A 225 -2.55 13.32 -2.95
C GLY A 225 -2.65 13.93 -1.55
N THR A 226 -2.66 13.10 -0.51
CA THR A 226 -2.45 13.46 0.91
C THR A 226 -1.41 12.52 1.48
N TYR A 227 -0.87 12.79 2.67
CA TYR A 227 0.13 11.89 3.25
C TYR A 227 -0.46 10.49 3.47
N PHE A 228 -1.70 10.41 4.02
CA PHE A 228 -2.54 9.21 4.04
C PHE A 228 -3.90 9.50 3.39
N ASN A 229 -4.46 8.51 2.70
CA ASN A 229 -5.71 8.69 1.95
C ASN A 229 -6.90 9.04 2.84
N TYR A 230 -7.00 8.46 4.05
CA TYR A 230 -8.10 8.73 4.97
C TYR A 230 -8.27 10.21 5.34
N GLN A 231 -7.19 11.01 5.21
CA GLN A 231 -7.24 12.44 5.48
C GLN A 231 -8.19 13.18 4.52
N GLN A 232 -8.32 12.69 3.27
CA GLN A 232 -9.29 13.21 2.30
C GLN A 232 -10.74 12.95 2.73
N ALA A 233 -10.98 11.86 3.44
CA ALA A 233 -12.30 11.52 3.97
C ALA A 233 -12.65 12.27 5.26
N GLY A 234 -11.69 12.95 5.89
CA GLY A 234 -11.89 13.71 7.13
C GLY A 234 -12.26 12.82 8.33
N ILE A 235 -11.86 11.57 8.33
CA ILE A 235 -12.06 10.61 9.43
C ILE A 235 -10.73 10.27 10.10
N VAL A 236 -10.75 9.58 11.22
CA VAL A 236 -9.58 8.96 11.84
C VAL A 236 -9.90 7.49 12.12
N PRO A 237 -9.09 6.52 11.63
CA PRO A 237 -9.27 5.11 11.95
C PRO A 237 -8.79 4.81 13.39
N ASP A 238 -9.19 3.65 13.92
CA ASP A 238 -8.62 3.13 15.18
C ASP A 238 -7.25 2.50 14.94
N LEU A 239 -7.06 1.87 13.79
CA LEU A 239 -5.81 1.24 13.37
C LEU A 239 -5.49 1.64 11.93
N LEU A 240 -4.24 2.05 11.71
CA LEU A 240 -3.72 2.44 10.41
C LEU A 240 -2.44 1.65 10.14
N THR A 241 -2.33 1.01 8.97
CA THR A 241 -1.10 0.31 8.59
C THR A 241 -0.44 0.97 7.40
N THR A 242 0.89 1.03 7.43
CA THR A 242 1.71 1.58 6.35
C THR A 242 3.02 0.82 6.18
N ALA A 243 3.62 0.92 4.99
CA ALA A 243 4.90 0.32 4.62
C ALA A 243 5.39 0.93 3.29
N LYS A 244 5.88 0.11 2.35
CA LYS A 244 6.24 0.47 0.96
C LYS A 244 7.00 1.79 0.86
N GLY A 245 6.32 2.88 0.46
CA GLY A 245 6.90 4.21 0.28
C GLY A 245 7.52 4.85 1.52
N LEU A 246 7.30 4.28 2.70
CA LEU A 246 7.74 4.85 3.97
C LEU A 246 9.26 5.02 4.11
N ALA A 247 10.05 4.10 3.52
CA ALA A 247 11.52 4.17 3.59
C ALA A 247 12.20 3.91 2.23
N ASN A 248 11.52 4.22 1.12
CA ASN A 248 12.05 4.25 -0.23
C ASN A 248 12.86 2.99 -0.63
N GLY A 249 12.40 1.80 -0.23
CA GLY A 249 13.03 0.52 -0.56
C GLY A 249 13.63 -0.23 0.63
N ILE A 250 13.84 0.42 1.78
CA ILE A 250 14.24 -0.26 3.01
C ILE A 250 13.02 -0.94 3.64
N PRO A 251 13.12 -2.24 4.00
CA PRO A 251 12.02 -2.96 4.62
C PRO A 251 11.60 -2.37 5.97
N ILE A 252 10.38 -1.85 6.04
CA ILE A 252 9.73 -1.33 7.25
C ILE A 252 8.21 -1.41 7.06
N GLY A 253 7.49 -1.67 8.15
CA GLY A 253 6.05 -1.60 8.22
C GLY A 253 5.63 -1.07 9.58
N VAL A 254 4.55 -0.32 9.65
CA VAL A 254 4.07 0.30 10.88
C VAL A 254 2.58 0.08 11.03
N CYS A 255 2.17 -0.33 12.23
CA CYS A 255 0.78 -0.33 12.67
C CYS A 255 0.62 0.77 13.71
N LEU A 256 -0.12 1.82 13.35
CA LEU A 256 -0.47 2.93 14.25
C LEU A 256 -1.83 2.67 14.89
N ALA A 257 -2.00 3.09 16.12
CA ALA A 257 -3.22 2.88 16.90
C ALA A 257 -3.72 4.17 17.55
N LYS A 258 -5.04 4.27 17.72
CA LYS A 258 -5.75 5.41 18.30
C LYS A 258 -6.70 4.97 19.41
N GLY A 259 -6.79 5.78 20.46
CA GLY A 259 -7.77 5.60 21.55
C GLY A 259 -7.67 4.20 22.18
N LYS A 260 -8.79 3.48 22.27
CA LYS A 260 -8.84 2.13 22.86
C LYS A 260 -7.88 1.14 22.18
N ALA A 261 -7.67 1.26 20.87
CA ALA A 261 -6.77 0.35 20.16
C ALA A 261 -5.30 0.51 20.61
N ALA A 262 -4.90 1.72 20.99
CA ALA A 262 -3.56 2.03 21.49
C ALA A 262 -3.26 1.43 22.87
N GLU A 263 -4.28 1.02 23.63
CA GLU A 263 -4.16 0.49 24.99
C GLU A 263 -4.26 -1.05 25.06
N VAL A 264 -4.54 -1.73 23.92
CA VAL A 264 -4.80 -3.18 23.92
C VAL A 264 -3.56 -4.00 24.21
N PHE A 265 -2.42 -3.64 23.63
CA PHE A 265 -1.19 -4.38 23.83
C PHE A 265 -0.45 -3.95 25.09
N VAL A 266 0.04 -4.96 25.82
CA VAL A 266 0.96 -4.79 26.93
C VAL A 266 2.25 -5.59 26.67
N PRO A 267 3.35 -5.36 27.39
CA PRO A 267 4.61 -6.09 27.19
C PRO A 267 4.42 -7.60 27.11
N GLY A 268 4.96 -8.22 26.06
CA GLY A 268 4.84 -9.66 25.77
C GLY A 268 3.74 -10.06 24.78
N ASN A 269 2.78 -9.19 24.44
CA ASN A 269 1.69 -9.55 23.51
C ASN A 269 2.15 -9.64 22.06
N HIS A 270 3.13 -8.84 21.67
CA HIS A 270 3.64 -8.80 20.29
C HIS A 270 5.11 -8.40 20.29
N GLY A 271 5.83 -8.68 19.20
CA GLY A 271 7.24 -8.34 19.07
C GLY A 271 7.78 -8.64 17.67
N SER A 272 8.89 -8.00 17.35
CA SER A 272 9.71 -8.23 16.16
C SER A 272 11.17 -8.04 16.48
N THR A 273 12.03 -8.94 15.99
CA THR A 273 13.47 -8.80 16.18
C THR A 273 14.03 -7.58 15.44
N PHE A 274 13.64 -7.39 14.18
CA PHE A 274 14.17 -6.34 13.30
C PHE A 274 13.26 -5.11 13.20
N GLY A 275 11.99 -5.22 13.58
CA GLY A 275 11.04 -4.13 13.45
C GLY A 275 11.46 -2.91 14.25
N GLY A 276 11.50 -1.73 13.60
CA GLY A 276 11.90 -0.47 14.23
C GLY A 276 13.41 -0.34 14.53
N ASN A 277 14.26 -1.08 13.83
CA ASN A 277 15.71 -0.97 14.02
C ASN A 277 16.24 0.44 13.66
N PRO A 278 17.39 0.84 14.23
CA PRO A 278 17.98 2.17 14.00
C PRO A 278 18.13 2.52 12.52
N PHE A 279 18.59 1.57 11.71
CA PHE A 279 18.85 1.80 10.30
C PHE A 279 17.56 2.12 9.50
N ALA A 280 16.55 1.26 9.61
CA ALA A 280 15.31 1.43 8.88
C ALA A 280 14.55 2.69 9.33
N CYS A 281 14.53 2.99 10.63
CA CYS A 281 13.86 4.17 11.17
C CYS A 281 14.56 5.47 10.75
N SER A 282 15.88 5.54 10.80
CA SER A 282 16.64 6.73 10.38
C SER A 282 16.40 7.05 8.89
N VAL A 283 16.42 6.03 8.04
CA VAL A 283 16.11 6.21 6.60
C VAL A 283 14.65 6.64 6.40
N ALA A 284 13.71 6.04 7.15
CA ALA A 284 12.30 6.42 7.07
C ALA A 284 12.06 7.88 7.51
N VAL A 285 12.72 8.35 8.58
CA VAL A 285 12.67 9.77 8.99
C VAL A 285 13.08 10.68 7.83
N THR A 286 14.19 10.36 7.18
CA THR A 286 14.66 11.11 6.01
C THR A 286 13.64 11.10 4.88
N VAL A 287 13.09 9.93 4.52
CA VAL A 287 12.11 9.80 3.43
C VAL A 287 10.82 10.58 3.73
N VAL A 288 10.30 10.47 4.95
CA VAL A 288 9.10 11.21 5.37
C VAL A 288 9.32 12.72 5.27
N ASN A 289 10.45 13.22 5.77
CA ASN A 289 10.82 14.64 5.69
C ASN A 289 10.96 15.11 4.23
N GLU A 290 11.57 14.31 3.34
CA GLU A 290 11.67 14.65 1.91
C GLU A 290 10.30 14.70 1.23
N ILE A 291 9.41 13.75 1.51
CA ILE A 291 8.03 13.74 0.98
C ILE A 291 7.30 15.03 1.39
N LEU A 292 7.43 15.44 2.65
CA LEU A 292 6.75 16.63 3.18
C LEU A 292 7.39 17.93 2.67
N SER A 293 8.72 18.07 2.78
CA SER A 293 9.43 19.30 2.42
C SER A 293 9.36 19.61 0.93
N ARG A 294 9.32 18.59 0.08
CA ARG A 294 9.16 18.71 -1.37
C ARG A 294 7.70 18.79 -1.81
N ASN A 295 6.75 18.82 -0.87
CA ASN A 295 5.30 18.87 -1.10
C ASN A 295 4.81 17.81 -2.12
N LEU A 296 5.35 16.58 -2.03
CA LEU A 296 5.07 15.53 -3.00
C LEU A 296 3.61 15.03 -3.00
N PRO A 297 2.85 15.06 -1.89
CA PRO A 297 1.42 14.74 -1.94
C PRO A 297 0.62 15.65 -2.88
N ASP A 298 0.79 16.97 -2.80
CA ASP A 298 0.11 17.92 -3.70
C ASP A 298 0.59 17.75 -5.15
N ARG A 299 1.89 17.49 -5.34
CA ARG A 299 2.43 17.13 -6.66
C ARG A 299 1.75 15.89 -7.22
N ALA A 300 1.60 14.82 -6.42
CA ALA A 300 0.93 13.60 -6.83
C ALA A 300 -0.53 13.84 -7.21
N ALA A 301 -1.27 14.66 -6.43
CA ALA A 301 -2.63 15.04 -6.75
C ALA A 301 -2.72 15.75 -8.12
N ALA A 302 -1.94 16.82 -8.31
CA ALA A 302 -1.97 17.61 -9.54
C ALA A 302 -1.54 16.80 -10.77
N LEU A 303 -0.44 16.04 -10.66
CA LEU A 303 0.07 15.24 -11.76
C LEU A 303 -0.88 14.08 -12.10
N GLY A 304 -1.52 13.48 -11.10
CA GLY A 304 -2.49 12.41 -11.30
C GLY A 304 -3.70 12.85 -12.11
N GLU A 305 -4.26 14.04 -11.83
CA GLU A 305 -5.35 14.60 -12.64
C GLU A 305 -4.90 14.88 -14.09
N ARG A 306 -3.73 15.52 -14.27
CA ARG A 306 -3.16 15.78 -15.59
C ARG A 306 -2.98 14.48 -16.41
N ILE A 307 -2.47 13.41 -15.79
CA ILE A 307 -2.30 12.11 -16.46
C ILE A 307 -3.65 11.53 -16.88
N LYS A 308 -4.66 11.56 -15.99
CA LYS A 308 -6.01 11.05 -16.31
C LYS A 308 -6.67 11.84 -17.44
N ASP A 309 -6.58 13.16 -17.43
CA ASP A 309 -7.12 14.00 -18.48
C ASP A 309 -6.46 13.70 -19.84
N ARG A 310 -5.13 13.57 -19.84
CA ARG A 310 -4.40 13.20 -21.05
C ARG A 310 -4.77 11.79 -21.58
N PHE A 311 -5.00 10.82 -20.70
CA PHE A 311 -5.54 9.52 -21.10
C PHE A 311 -6.95 9.64 -21.69
N ARG A 312 -7.85 10.42 -21.07
CA ARG A 312 -9.21 10.64 -21.57
C ARG A 312 -9.21 11.26 -22.96
N ASP A 313 -8.36 12.25 -23.18
CA ASP A 313 -8.22 12.92 -24.49
C ASP A 313 -7.69 11.96 -25.56
N LYS A 314 -6.61 11.22 -25.27
CA LYS A 314 -5.95 10.35 -26.25
C LYS A 314 -6.74 9.06 -26.55
N LEU A 315 -7.40 8.51 -25.56
CA LEU A 315 -8.17 7.26 -25.69
C LEU A 315 -9.64 7.51 -26.01
N ALA A 316 -10.04 8.75 -26.25
CA ALA A 316 -11.40 9.11 -26.62
C ALA A 316 -11.88 8.33 -27.85
N GLY A 317 -13.01 7.65 -27.72
CA GLY A 317 -13.61 6.87 -28.83
C GLY A 317 -13.07 5.45 -28.99
N LEU A 318 -12.11 5.01 -28.20
CA LEU A 318 -11.68 3.61 -28.17
C LEU A 318 -12.64 2.76 -27.32
N ASN A 319 -13.42 1.93 -27.97
CA ASN A 319 -14.46 1.11 -27.32
C ASN A 319 -13.88 0.06 -26.34
N CYS A 320 -12.61 -0.32 -26.50
CA CYS A 320 -11.93 -1.27 -25.61
C CYS A 320 -11.60 -0.67 -24.23
N VAL A 321 -11.62 0.66 -24.06
CA VAL A 321 -11.37 1.33 -22.78
C VAL A 321 -12.68 1.47 -22.01
N LYS A 322 -12.78 0.78 -20.87
CA LYS A 322 -13.94 0.84 -19.99
C LYS A 322 -13.91 2.01 -19.04
N ASP A 323 -12.75 2.22 -18.42
CA ASP A 323 -12.62 3.24 -17.37
C ASP A 323 -11.18 3.72 -17.23
N ILE A 324 -11.03 5.00 -16.89
CA ILE A 324 -9.76 5.65 -16.54
C ILE A 324 -9.94 6.26 -15.15
N ARG A 325 -9.32 5.66 -14.16
CA ARG A 325 -9.48 6.03 -12.75
C ARG A 325 -8.16 6.13 -12.00
N GLY A 326 -8.22 6.73 -10.84
CA GLY A 326 -7.05 6.89 -9.96
C GLY A 326 -7.18 8.09 -9.05
N THR A 327 -6.38 8.08 -7.99
CA THR A 327 -6.24 9.18 -7.04
C THR A 327 -4.76 9.44 -6.83
N GLY A 328 -4.32 10.68 -7.04
CA GLY A 328 -2.90 10.99 -7.08
C GLY A 328 -2.18 10.14 -8.14
N LEU A 329 -1.04 9.58 -7.78
CA LEU A 329 -0.24 8.70 -8.64
C LEU A 329 -0.52 7.20 -8.40
N MET A 330 -1.74 6.85 -8.03
CA MET A 330 -2.27 5.50 -8.02
C MET A 330 -3.31 5.41 -9.13
N LEU A 331 -2.90 4.96 -10.32
CA LEU A 331 -3.64 5.12 -11.58
C LEU A 331 -3.96 3.77 -12.23
N GLY A 332 -5.12 3.69 -12.87
CA GLY A 332 -5.59 2.52 -13.60
C GLY A 332 -6.30 2.87 -14.89
N VAL A 333 -6.02 2.13 -15.96
CA VAL A 333 -6.80 2.12 -17.20
C VAL A 333 -7.38 0.72 -17.38
N GLU A 334 -8.71 0.59 -17.31
CA GLU A 334 -9.40 -0.69 -17.44
C GLU A 334 -9.83 -0.92 -18.88
N LEU A 335 -9.52 -2.11 -19.41
CA LEU A 335 -9.95 -2.56 -20.72
C LEU A 335 -11.12 -3.55 -20.63
N ASP A 336 -11.82 -3.74 -21.73
CA ASP A 336 -12.98 -4.65 -21.85
C ASP A 336 -12.59 -6.13 -21.91
N ALA A 337 -11.31 -6.43 -22.15
CA ALA A 337 -10.75 -7.77 -22.25
C ALA A 337 -9.46 -7.91 -21.41
N PRO A 338 -9.09 -9.14 -20.99
CA PRO A 338 -7.81 -9.39 -20.35
C PRO A 338 -6.62 -8.96 -21.22
N CYS A 339 -5.64 -8.29 -20.60
CA CYS A 339 -4.50 -7.73 -21.32
C CYS A 339 -3.14 -7.93 -20.62
N PRO A 340 -2.84 -9.10 -20.01
CA PRO A 340 -1.62 -9.29 -19.23
C PRO A 340 -0.33 -9.14 -20.04
N GLU A 341 -0.38 -9.35 -21.37
CA GLU A 341 0.75 -9.19 -22.27
C GLU A 341 1.21 -7.72 -22.42
N LEU A 342 0.37 -6.74 -22.10
CA LEU A 342 0.74 -5.33 -22.19
C LEU A 342 1.90 -4.97 -21.27
N SER A 343 2.03 -5.63 -20.12
CA SER A 343 3.20 -5.44 -19.24
C SER A 343 4.52 -5.76 -19.95
N ARG A 344 4.56 -6.83 -20.75
CA ARG A 344 5.74 -7.21 -21.52
C ARG A 344 5.96 -6.26 -22.70
N LYS A 345 4.89 -5.95 -23.45
CA LYS A 345 4.97 -5.00 -24.58
C LYS A 345 5.46 -3.62 -24.13
N ALA A 346 5.00 -3.14 -22.96
CA ALA A 346 5.46 -1.88 -22.38
C ALA A 346 6.96 -1.94 -22.04
N LYS A 347 7.43 -3.01 -21.40
CA LYS A 347 8.85 -3.22 -21.11
C LYS A 347 9.67 -3.17 -22.41
N ASP A 348 9.21 -3.78 -23.51
CA ASP A 348 9.91 -3.77 -24.79
C ASP A 348 9.97 -2.37 -25.42
N LYS A 349 9.10 -1.43 -24.99
CA LYS A 349 9.13 0.00 -25.33
C LYS A 349 9.85 0.87 -24.28
N GLY A 350 10.51 0.27 -23.29
CA GLY A 350 11.24 0.99 -22.25
C GLY A 350 10.36 1.57 -21.14
N LEU A 351 9.15 1.03 -20.90
CA LEU A 351 8.26 1.41 -19.82
C LEU A 351 7.91 0.21 -18.94
N LEU A 352 8.00 0.37 -17.62
CA LEU A 352 7.60 -0.64 -16.65
C LEU A 352 6.22 -0.31 -16.08
N ILE A 353 5.25 -1.16 -16.36
CA ILE A 353 3.90 -1.16 -15.81
C ILE A 353 3.48 -2.59 -15.46
N ASN A 354 2.38 -2.76 -14.77
CA ASN A 354 1.77 -4.08 -14.66
C ASN A 354 0.26 -4.06 -14.95
N VAL A 355 -0.28 -5.24 -15.21
CA VAL A 355 -1.71 -5.47 -15.33
C VAL A 355 -2.18 -6.21 -14.08
N THR A 356 -3.21 -5.67 -13.42
CA THR A 356 -3.87 -6.27 -12.26
C THR A 356 -5.34 -6.56 -12.60
N SER A 357 -5.97 -7.47 -11.86
CA SER A 357 -7.35 -7.91 -12.13
C SER A 357 -7.58 -8.29 -13.60
N ASP A 358 -6.56 -8.89 -14.22
CA ASP A 358 -6.49 -9.37 -15.61
C ASP A 358 -6.62 -8.28 -16.70
N SER A 359 -7.35 -7.18 -16.48
CA SER A 359 -7.68 -6.15 -17.49
C SER A 359 -7.35 -4.71 -17.09
N VAL A 360 -6.74 -4.46 -15.93
CA VAL A 360 -6.44 -3.10 -15.46
C VAL A 360 -4.94 -2.83 -15.58
N ILE A 361 -4.57 -1.95 -16.49
CA ILE A 361 -3.21 -1.40 -16.61
C ILE A 361 -3.00 -0.49 -15.42
N ARG A 362 -2.11 -0.89 -14.49
CA ARG A 362 -1.81 -0.15 -13.28
C ARG A 362 -0.49 0.60 -13.40
N MET A 363 -0.49 1.84 -12.95
CA MET A 363 0.69 2.71 -12.87
C MET A 363 0.82 3.28 -11.45
N LEU A 364 2.01 3.12 -10.88
CA LEU A 364 2.40 3.58 -9.54
C LEU A 364 3.78 4.26 -9.62
N PRO A 365 3.99 5.26 -10.49
CA PRO A 365 5.32 5.84 -10.70
C PRO A 365 5.86 6.48 -9.42
N PRO A 366 7.17 6.78 -9.32
CA PRO A 366 7.72 7.59 -8.24
C PRO A 366 6.99 8.94 -8.11
N LEU A 367 6.88 9.47 -6.89
CA LEU A 367 6.22 10.78 -6.65
C LEU A 367 6.98 11.95 -7.28
N ILE A 368 8.25 11.72 -7.60
CA ILE A 368 9.17 12.70 -8.21
C ILE A 368 9.07 12.74 -9.75
N LEU A 369 8.19 11.93 -10.37
CA LEU A 369 8.02 11.86 -11.81
C LEU A 369 7.85 13.26 -12.42
N SER A 370 8.65 13.61 -13.44
CA SER A 370 8.51 14.87 -14.15
C SER A 370 7.28 14.90 -15.06
N ASP A 371 6.91 16.07 -15.54
CA ASP A 371 5.78 16.22 -16.46
C ASP A 371 6.07 15.54 -17.81
N GLU A 372 7.31 15.63 -18.29
CA GLU A 372 7.78 15.02 -19.52
C GLU A 372 7.80 13.49 -19.42
N GLU A 373 8.26 12.95 -18.29
CA GLU A 373 8.24 11.51 -18.03
C GLU A 373 6.80 10.98 -17.91
N ALA A 374 5.91 11.75 -17.30
CA ALA A 374 4.49 11.43 -17.23
C ALA A 374 3.85 11.40 -18.64
N ASP A 375 4.19 12.38 -19.47
CA ASP A 375 3.71 12.43 -20.85
C ASP A 375 4.23 11.24 -21.66
N GLN A 376 5.50 10.87 -21.53
CA GLN A 376 6.07 9.69 -22.16
C GLN A 376 5.38 8.40 -21.71
N MET A 377 5.10 8.26 -20.41
CA MET A 377 4.37 7.11 -19.87
C MET A 377 2.98 6.99 -20.50
N VAL A 378 2.23 8.10 -20.57
CA VAL A 378 0.89 8.12 -21.17
C VAL A 378 0.97 7.77 -22.65
N ASP A 379 1.92 8.33 -23.39
CA ASP A 379 2.06 8.12 -24.83
C ASP A 379 2.33 6.64 -25.15
N ILE A 380 3.23 5.99 -24.41
CA ILE A 380 3.53 4.56 -24.60
C ILE A 380 2.31 3.69 -24.27
N VAL A 381 1.60 3.98 -23.17
CA VAL A 381 0.39 3.20 -22.79
C VAL A 381 -0.71 3.38 -23.83
N CYS A 382 -0.97 4.59 -24.32
CA CYS A 382 -1.96 4.84 -25.37
C CYS A 382 -1.62 4.09 -26.67
N GLU A 383 -0.36 4.17 -27.12
CA GLU A 383 0.10 3.44 -28.31
C GLU A 383 -0.12 1.91 -28.17
N LEU A 384 0.08 1.36 -26.99
CA LEU A 384 -0.14 -0.06 -26.73
C LEU A 384 -1.62 -0.44 -26.75
N ILE A 385 -2.50 0.43 -26.28
CA ILE A 385 -3.97 0.21 -26.30
C ILE A 385 -4.52 0.35 -27.71
N GLU A 386 -4.02 1.30 -28.49
CA GLU A 386 -4.43 1.51 -29.89
C GLU A 386 -4.08 0.31 -30.82
N GLN A 387 -3.18 -0.57 -30.37
CA GLN A 387 -2.74 -1.75 -31.13
C GLN A 387 -3.53 -3.04 -30.76
N ILE A 388 -4.54 -2.94 -29.87
CA ILE A 388 -5.41 -4.04 -29.51
C ILE A 388 -6.61 -4.06 -30.47
#